data_607b77e3cbe53eba24d209f3bcc9e1de
#
_entry.id   607b77e3cbe53eba24d209f3bcc9e1de
#
_cell.length_a   1.000
_cell.length_b   1.000
_cell.length_c   1.000
_cell.angle_alpha   90.00
_cell.angle_beta   90.00
_cell.angle_gamma   90.00
#
_symmetry.space_group_name_H-M   'P 1'
#
loop_
_entity.id
_entity.type
_entity.pdbx_description
1 polymer ?
#
loop_
_entity_poly.entity_id
_entity_poly.type
_entity_poly.pdbx_seq_one_letter_code
_entity_poly.pdbx_strand_id
1 'polypeptide(L)'
;MPSSTWHNIETFVEIIRKLRPTSFLDVGVGNGKWGFLVREYTDVWDGHFLRAQWNCNIEGVEIYEPYITENSHQRAIYNKIHIGDVTRIVNRLGSFDVIYAGDVLEHIEKEASVKLVQHLTTIANMALICSIPLGTEWLGKRGYQNGHEDHVSSWEIHELQALGFTYYNITVDPANKTRRIGFFVHTRHELTIAGLKRLDRGWLARAFGSLTIRV
;
A
#
# COMPACT_ATOMS: atom_id res chain seq x y z
N MET A 1 -11.40 -9.91 1.21
CA MET A 1 -11.46 -10.01 -0.28
C MET A 1 -10.06 -9.80 -0.82
N PRO A 2 -9.56 -10.66 -1.68
CA PRO A 2 -8.22 -10.51 -2.25
C PRO A 2 -8.16 -9.37 -3.29
N SER A 3 -8.91 -8.31 -3.08
CA SER A 3 -8.94 -7.15 -3.95
C SER A 3 -9.30 -5.90 -3.16
N SER A 4 -8.38 -4.97 -3.14
CA SER A 4 -8.56 -3.65 -2.52
C SER A 4 -9.53 -2.75 -3.31
N THR A 5 -9.88 -1.61 -2.70
CA THR A 5 -10.78 -0.61 -3.32
C THR A 5 -10.28 -0.14 -4.69
N TRP A 6 -11.21 0.25 -5.55
CA TRP A 6 -10.91 0.83 -6.87
C TRP A 6 -10.74 2.36 -6.85
N HIS A 7 -11.13 3.01 -5.78
CA HIS A 7 -11.26 4.49 -5.70
C HIS A 7 -9.95 5.26 -5.94
N ASN A 8 -8.79 4.64 -5.70
CA ASN A 8 -7.50 5.32 -5.82
C ASN A 8 -6.68 4.85 -7.04
N ILE A 9 -7.31 4.15 -8.00
CA ILE A 9 -6.60 3.64 -9.18
C ILE A 9 -6.01 4.79 -10.00
N GLU A 10 -6.78 5.84 -10.29
CA GLU A 10 -6.31 7.00 -11.03
C GLU A 10 -5.11 7.66 -10.35
N THR A 11 -5.25 7.98 -9.06
CA THR A 11 -4.18 8.57 -8.25
C THR A 11 -2.92 7.69 -8.22
N PHE A 12 -3.09 6.38 -8.06
CA PHE A 12 -1.97 5.43 -8.09
C PHE A 12 -1.27 5.44 -9.44
N VAL A 13 -2.02 5.35 -10.54
CA VAL A 13 -1.47 5.36 -11.90
C VAL A 13 -0.71 6.64 -12.19
N GLU A 14 -1.24 7.81 -11.78
CA GLU A 14 -0.54 9.08 -11.91
C GLU A 14 0.79 9.10 -11.15
N ILE A 15 0.83 8.54 -9.93
CA ILE A 15 2.09 8.42 -9.15
C ILE A 15 3.08 7.54 -9.91
N ILE A 16 2.67 6.36 -10.38
CA ILE A 16 3.53 5.44 -11.12
C ILE A 16 4.08 6.11 -12.40
N ARG A 17 3.21 6.76 -13.16
CA ARG A 17 3.61 7.49 -14.39
C ARG A 17 4.59 8.63 -14.10
N LYS A 18 4.43 9.31 -12.97
CA LYS A 18 5.30 10.43 -12.56
C LYS A 18 6.65 9.94 -12.04
N LEU A 19 6.67 8.92 -11.19
CA LEU A 19 7.89 8.39 -10.59
C LEU A 19 8.68 7.48 -11.55
N ARG A 20 8.01 6.83 -12.52
CA ARG A 20 8.62 5.91 -13.50
C ARG A 20 9.54 4.87 -12.84
N PRO A 21 9.02 4.07 -11.88
CA PRO A 21 9.85 3.13 -11.14
C PRO A 21 10.42 2.05 -12.05
N THR A 22 11.66 1.65 -11.79
CA THR A 22 12.31 0.48 -12.40
C THR A 22 12.18 -0.78 -11.53
N SER A 23 11.74 -0.61 -10.29
CA SER A 23 11.46 -1.71 -9.36
C SER A 23 10.23 -1.40 -8.50
N PHE A 24 9.37 -2.40 -8.34
CA PHE A 24 8.11 -2.29 -7.61
C PHE A 24 7.88 -3.51 -6.72
N LEU A 25 7.47 -3.28 -5.48
CA LEU A 25 7.05 -4.32 -4.56
C LEU A 25 5.56 -4.17 -4.24
N ASP A 26 4.79 -5.23 -4.50
CA ASP A 26 3.38 -5.37 -4.14
C ASP A 26 3.26 -6.22 -2.88
N VAL A 27 2.93 -5.59 -1.76
CA VAL A 27 2.70 -6.27 -0.48
C VAL A 27 1.22 -6.61 -0.36
N GLY A 28 0.90 -7.91 -0.36
CA GLY A 28 -0.46 -8.42 -0.45
C GLY A 28 -0.94 -8.49 -1.90
N VAL A 29 -0.33 -9.39 -2.69
CA VAL A 29 -0.60 -9.53 -4.13
C VAL A 29 -2.08 -9.75 -4.43
N GLY A 30 -2.75 -10.62 -3.65
CA GLY A 30 -4.14 -11.01 -3.92
C GLY A 30 -4.34 -11.44 -5.38
N ASN A 31 -5.26 -10.79 -6.08
CA ASN A 31 -5.50 -11.03 -7.52
C ASN A 31 -4.52 -10.29 -8.46
N GLY A 32 -3.51 -9.59 -7.93
CA GLY A 32 -2.45 -8.98 -8.74
C GLY A 32 -2.83 -7.66 -9.41
N LYS A 33 -3.87 -6.99 -8.94
CA LYS A 33 -4.37 -5.73 -9.54
C LYS A 33 -3.30 -4.66 -9.64
N TRP A 34 -2.55 -4.42 -8.57
CA TRP A 34 -1.60 -3.33 -8.52
C TRP A 34 -0.36 -3.61 -9.34
N GLY A 35 0.16 -4.85 -9.29
CA GLY A 35 1.24 -5.28 -10.18
C GLY A 35 0.85 -5.20 -11.66
N PHE A 36 -0.41 -5.56 -12.01
CA PHE A 36 -0.92 -5.40 -13.37
C PHE A 36 -0.90 -3.92 -13.81
N LEU A 37 -1.42 -3.02 -12.97
CA LEU A 37 -1.43 -1.58 -13.28
C LEU A 37 0.00 -1.03 -13.43
N VAL A 38 0.93 -1.44 -12.56
CA VAL A 38 2.33 -1.03 -12.72
C VAL A 38 2.88 -1.53 -14.05
N ARG A 39 2.72 -2.83 -14.37
CA ARG A 39 3.16 -3.38 -15.65
C ARG A 39 2.59 -2.65 -16.86
N GLU A 40 1.29 -2.39 -16.82
CA GLU A 40 0.59 -1.67 -17.87
C GLU A 40 1.19 -0.28 -18.09
N TYR A 41 1.40 0.50 -17.00
CA TYR A 41 1.76 1.91 -17.09
C TYR A 41 3.27 2.20 -16.99
N THR A 42 4.12 1.20 -16.81
CA THR A 42 5.59 1.35 -16.90
C THR A 42 6.15 0.75 -18.20
N ASP A 43 5.67 -0.42 -18.59
CA ASP A 43 6.22 -1.16 -19.71
C ASP A 43 5.32 -1.13 -20.93
N VAL A 44 4.07 -1.62 -20.81
CA VAL A 44 3.18 -1.78 -21.97
C VAL A 44 2.83 -0.44 -22.59
N TRP A 45 2.48 0.55 -21.78
CA TRP A 45 2.18 1.92 -22.24
C TRP A 45 3.35 2.58 -22.97
N ASP A 46 4.58 2.26 -22.60
CA ASP A 46 5.80 2.79 -23.23
C ASP A 46 6.28 1.91 -24.42
N GLY A 47 5.46 0.95 -24.86
CA GLY A 47 5.70 0.12 -26.07
C GLY A 47 6.47 -1.17 -25.85
N HIS A 48 6.73 -1.56 -24.58
CA HIS A 48 7.39 -2.82 -24.22
C HIS A 48 6.37 -3.94 -24.06
N PHE A 49 5.83 -4.45 -25.16
CA PHE A 49 4.71 -5.40 -25.15
C PHE A 49 5.12 -6.84 -24.78
N LEU A 50 6.37 -7.20 -24.99
CA LEU A 50 6.86 -8.55 -24.74
C LEU A 50 7.64 -8.61 -23.43
N ARG A 51 7.49 -9.71 -22.69
CA ARG A 51 8.16 -9.91 -21.39
C ARG A 51 9.67 -9.64 -21.44
N ALA A 52 10.34 -10.01 -22.53
CA ALA A 52 11.77 -9.77 -22.71
C ALA A 52 12.16 -8.27 -22.83
N GLN A 53 11.18 -7.40 -23.07
CA GLN A 53 11.36 -5.95 -23.19
C GLN A 53 11.06 -5.20 -21.91
N TRP A 54 10.51 -5.88 -20.87
CA TRP A 54 10.11 -5.24 -19.64
C TRP A 54 11.29 -4.72 -18.84
N ASN A 55 11.20 -3.47 -18.41
CA ASN A 55 12.24 -2.78 -17.67
C ASN A 55 11.93 -2.71 -16.16
N CYS A 56 10.64 -2.69 -15.78
CA CYS A 56 10.26 -2.65 -14.38
C CYS A 56 10.31 -4.05 -13.76
N ASN A 57 11.17 -4.24 -12.75
CA ASN A 57 11.16 -5.45 -11.93
C ASN A 57 10.00 -5.38 -10.93
N ILE A 58 8.96 -6.17 -11.15
CA ILE A 58 7.79 -6.25 -10.26
C ILE A 58 7.89 -7.51 -9.41
N GLU A 59 8.02 -7.33 -8.10
CA GLU A 59 7.96 -8.43 -7.13
C GLU A 59 6.71 -8.30 -6.27
N GLY A 60 6.24 -9.41 -5.72
CA GLY A 60 5.11 -9.45 -4.82
C GLY A 60 5.37 -10.29 -3.58
N VAL A 61 4.64 -10.00 -2.50
CA VAL A 61 4.57 -10.83 -1.30
C VAL A 61 3.12 -11.21 -1.06
N GLU A 62 2.86 -12.51 -0.85
CA GLU A 62 1.52 -13.02 -0.55
C GLU A 62 1.59 -14.07 0.55
N ILE A 63 0.76 -13.92 1.58
CA ILE A 63 0.72 -14.85 2.70
C ILE A 63 -0.14 -16.08 2.40
N TYR A 64 -1.20 -15.92 1.60
CA TYR A 64 -2.13 -16.98 1.28
C TYR A 64 -1.80 -17.60 -0.07
N GLU A 65 -0.98 -18.64 -0.05
CA GLU A 65 -0.47 -19.33 -1.23
C GLU A 65 -1.53 -19.71 -2.29
N PRO A 66 -2.77 -20.14 -1.92
CA PRO A 66 -3.77 -20.50 -2.92
C PRO A 66 -4.14 -19.35 -3.88
N TYR A 67 -4.03 -18.08 -3.48
CA TYR A 67 -4.26 -16.95 -4.40
C TYR A 67 -3.30 -16.96 -5.57
N ILE A 68 -2.10 -17.51 -5.38
CA ILE A 68 -1.05 -17.54 -6.41
C ILE A 68 -1.00 -18.88 -7.14
N THR A 69 -1.26 -19.98 -6.45
CA THR A 69 -1.15 -21.33 -7.05
C THR A 69 -2.35 -21.69 -7.91
N GLU A 70 -3.54 -21.25 -7.51
CA GLU A 70 -4.78 -21.52 -8.23
C GLU A 70 -5.06 -20.50 -9.36
N ASN A 71 -4.36 -19.35 -9.35
CA ASN A 71 -4.51 -18.29 -10.34
C ASN A 71 -3.19 -18.03 -11.05
N SER A 72 -3.07 -18.43 -12.30
CA SER A 72 -1.80 -18.36 -13.05
C SER A 72 -1.46 -16.98 -13.64
N HIS A 73 -2.42 -16.06 -13.69
CA HIS A 73 -2.23 -14.75 -14.34
C HIS A 73 -1.21 -13.87 -13.61
N GLN A 74 -1.09 -13.97 -12.28
CA GLN A 74 -0.07 -13.21 -11.54
C GLN A 74 1.34 -13.55 -12.02
N ARG A 75 1.61 -14.83 -12.33
CA ARG A 75 2.91 -15.27 -12.83
C ARG A 75 3.26 -14.67 -14.19
N ALA A 76 2.25 -14.25 -14.94
CA ALA A 76 2.47 -13.54 -16.22
C ALA A 76 2.82 -12.06 -16.03
N ILE A 77 2.54 -11.48 -14.87
CA ILE A 77 2.72 -10.05 -14.56
C ILE A 77 3.99 -9.81 -13.74
N TYR A 78 4.16 -10.58 -12.67
CA TYR A 78 5.26 -10.41 -11.73
C TYR A 78 6.53 -11.11 -12.22
N ASN A 79 7.67 -10.52 -11.90
CA ASN A 79 8.97 -11.16 -12.07
C ASN A 79 9.19 -12.24 -11.01
N LYS A 80 8.72 -11.97 -9.77
CA LYS A 80 8.81 -12.90 -8.65
C LYS A 80 7.68 -12.66 -7.65
N ILE A 81 7.17 -13.74 -7.05
CA ILE A 81 6.24 -13.67 -5.92
C ILE A 81 6.83 -14.49 -4.77
N HIS A 82 6.96 -13.85 -3.62
CA HIS A 82 7.39 -14.47 -2.38
C HIS A 82 6.15 -14.92 -1.60
N ILE A 83 6.03 -16.22 -1.35
CA ILE A 83 4.96 -16.76 -0.52
C ILE A 83 5.41 -16.70 0.94
N GLY A 84 4.64 -16.03 1.78
CA GLY A 84 4.90 -15.93 3.21
C GLY A 84 4.42 -14.65 3.87
N ASP A 85 4.53 -14.64 5.18
CA ASP A 85 4.23 -13.49 6.02
C ASP A 85 5.26 -12.38 5.81
N VAL A 86 4.83 -11.23 5.32
CA VAL A 86 5.70 -10.08 5.03
C VAL A 86 6.46 -9.62 6.27
N THR A 87 5.88 -9.70 7.47
CA THR A 87 6.54 -9.29 8.72
C THR A 87 7.79 -10.12 9.03
N ARG A 88 7.84 -11.36 8.53
CA ARG A 88 8.95 -12.29 8.73
C ARG A 88 9.99 -12.25 7.62
N ILE A 89 9.55 -11.94 6.40
CA ILE A 89 10.43 -12.01 5.23
C ILE A 89 10.98 -10.65 4.80
N VAL A 90 10.42 -9.54 5.27
CA VAL A 90 10.77 -8.18 4.85
C VAL A 90 12.28 -7.88 4.98
N ASN A 91 12.97 -8.42 5.99
CA ASN A 91 14.41 -8.26 6.16
C ASN A 91 15.27 -8.96 5.09
N ARG A 92 14.67 -9.81 4.26
CA ARG A 92 15.33 -10.53 3.15
C ARG A 92 15.01 -9.92 1.79
N LEU A 93 14.12 -8.92 1.76
CA LEU A 93 13.78 -8.19 0.55
C LEU A 93 14.84 -7.13 0.29
N GLY A 94 15.12 -6.89 -0.98
CA GLY A 94 15.95 -5.76 -1.41
C GLY A 94 15.21 -4.43 -1.33
N SER A 95 15.86 -3.37 -1.83
CA SER A 95 15.21 -2.06 -1.98
C SER A 95 14.43 -2.00 -3.30
N PHE A 96 13.34 -1.23 -3.29
CA PHE A 96 12.48 -1.00 -4.45
C PHE A 96 12.24 0.50 -4.63
N ASP A 97 12.05 0.94 -5.87
CA ASP A 97 11.73 2.34 -6.12
C ASP A 97 10.38 2.72 -5.52
N VAL A 98 9.36 1.91 -5.78
CA VAL A 98 8.04 2.10 -5.21
C VAL A 98 7.57 0.80 -4.53
N ILE A 99 7.02 0.95 -3.33
CA ILE A 99 6.38 -0.14 -2.58
C ILE A 99 4.91 0.22 -2.39
N TYR A 100 4.03 -0.74 -2.62
CA TYR A 100 2.60 -0.61 -2.34
C TYR A 100 2.16 -1.66 -1.31
N ALA A 101 1.48 -1.21 -0.26
CA ALA A 101 0.82 -2.06 0.73
C ALA A 101 -0.66 -1.65 0.79
N GLY A 102 -1.49 -2.34 0.02
CA GLY A 102 -2.91 -2.02 -0.13
C GLY A 102 -3.80 -2.99 0.59
N ASP A 103 -4.51 -2.50 1.60
CA ASP A 103 -5.41 -3.29 2.45
C ASP A 103 -4.68 -4.52 3.06
N VAL A 104 -3.55 -4.25 3.72
CA VAL A 104 -2.68 -5.26 4.36
C VAL A 104 -2.47 -4.95 5.84
N LEU A 105 -2.24 -3.68 6.18
CA LEU A 105 -1.81 -3.30 7.53
C LEU A 105 -2.85 -3.60 8.60
N GLU A 106 -4.13 -3.55 8.26
CA GLU A 106 -5.26 -3.87 9.13
C GLU A 106 -5.38 -5.35 9.48
N HIS A 107 -4.76 -6.22 8.66
CA HIS A 107 -4.71 -7.67 8.88
C HIS A 107 -3.56 -8.11 9.79
N ILE A 108 -2.70 -7.18 10.18
CA ILE A 108 -1.52 -7.40 11.01
C ILE A 108 -1.74 -6.72 12.37
N GLU A 109 -1.30 -7.38 13.45
CA GLU A 109 -1.31 -6.77 14.78
C GLU A 109 -0.62 -5.41 14.76
N LYS A 110 -1.19 -4.41 15.44
CA LYS A 110 -0.81 -2.99 15.35
C LYS A 110 0.68 -2.75 15.48
N GLU A 111 1.31 -3.30 16.50
CA GLU A 111 2.75 -3.09 16.77
C GLU A 111 3.64 -3.70 15.67
N ALA A 112 3.26 -4.88 15.17
CA ALA A 112 3.97 -5.54 14.08
C ALA A 112 3.81 -4.75 12.77
N SER A 113 2.63 -4.21 12.53
CA SER A 113 2.31 -3.39 11.38
C SER A 113 3.09 -2.07 11.38
N VAL A 114 3.22 -1.40 12.54
CA VAL A 114 4.06 -0.21 12.70
C VAL A 114 5.52 -0.51 12.35
N LYS A 115 6.09 -1.60 12.89
CA LYS A 115 7.46 -2.02 12.58
C LYS A 115 7.65 -2.35 11.10
N LEU A 116 6.65 -3.00 10.50
CA LEU A 116 6.66 -3.28 9.06
C LEU A 116 6.71 -1.98 8.24
N VAL A 117 5.83 -1.01 8.51
CA VAL A 117 5.83 0.29 7.82
C VAL A 117 7.17 0.99 7.96
N GLN A 118 7.74 1.04 9.17
CA GLN A 118 9.06 1.63 9.42
C GLN A 118 10.14 0.95 8.55
N HIS A 119 10.13 -0.38 8.47
CA HIS A 119 11.09 -1.10 7.63
C HIS A 119 10.86 -0.84 6.13
N LEU A 120 9.60 -0.94 5.66
CA LEU A 120 9.26 -0.65 4.25
C LEU A 120 9.68 0.75 3.84
N THR A 121 9.56 1.74 4.75
CA THR A 121 10.03 3.11 4.51
C THR A 121 11.54 3.17 4.27
N THR A 122 12.34 2.31 4.92
CA THR A 122 13.80 2.30 4.73
C THR A 122 14.23 1.69 3.39
N ILE A 123 13.45 0.74 2.86
CA ILE A 123 13.77 0.04 1.61
C ILE A 123 13.01 0.61 0.39
N ALA A 124 12.15 1.62 0.59
CA ALA A 124 11.49 2.36 -0.48
C ALA A 124 12.37 3.53 -0.93
N ASN A 125 12.95 3.45 -2.14
CA ASN A 125 13.85 4.48 -2.67
C ASN A 125 13.11 5.78 -3.02
N MET A 126 11.92 5.69 -3.61
CA MET A 126 11.12 6.83 -4.07
C MET A 126 9.85 7.03 -3.26
N ALA A 127 9.04 5.98 -3.10
CA ALA A 127 7.77 6.07 -2.38
C ALA A 127 7.33 4.75 -1.75
N LEU A 128 6.74 4.86 -0.54
CA LEU A 128 5.87 3.83 0.05
C LEU A 128 4.43 4.34 -0.03
N ILE A 129 3.55 3.54 -0.61
CA ILE A 129 2.13 3.84 -0.77
C ILE A 129 1.33 2.83 0.05
N CYS A 130 0.40 3.29 0.86
CA CYS A 130 -0.52 2.43 1.61
C CYS A 130 -1.97 2.82 1.32
N SER A 131 -2.82 1.84 1.04
CA SER A 131 -4.28 1.96 1.13
C SER A 131 -4.75 1.22 2.35
N ILE A 132 -5.62 1.85 3.16
CA ILE A 132 -6.01 1.27 4.44
C ILE A 132 -7.39 1.77 4.89
N PRO A 133 -8.26 0.87 5.40
CA PRO A 133 -9.48 1.28 6.06
C PRO A 133 -9.20 2.04 7.34
N LEU A 134 -9.91 3.16 7.56
CA LEU A 134 -9.74 4.05 8.69
C LEU A 134 -10.89 3.90 9.70
N GLY A 135 -10.55 3.91 10.98
CA GLY A 135 -11.51 3.77 12.07
C GLY A 135 -11.73 2.34 12.51
N THR A 136 -12.46 2.21 13.62
CA THR A 136 -12.75 0.91 14.25
C THR A 136 -13.93 0.18 13.61
N GLU A 137 -14.69 0.82 12.74
CA GLU A 137 -15.87 0.26 12.07
C GLU A 137 -15.53 -0.90 11.11
N TRP A 138 -14.24 -1.06 10.85
CA TRP A 138 -13.73 -2.12 9.98
C TRP A 138 -13.24 -3.35 10.75
N LEU A 139 -13.06 -3.25 12.07
CA LEU A 139 -12.56 -4.37 12.88
C LEU A 139 -13.48 -5.59 12.85
N GLY A 140 -12.89 -6.77 12.92
CA GLY A 140 -13.56 -8.03 13.09
C GLY A 140 -13.36 -9.04 11.96
N LYS A 141 -14.01 -10.19 12.14
CA LYS A 141 -13.95 -11.31 11.21
C LYS A 141 -14.72 -11.00 9.92
N ARG A 142 -14.10 -11.29 8.79
CA ARG A 142 -14.70 -11.06 7.46
C ARG A 142 -15.56 -12.21 6.96
N GLY A 143 -15.52 -13.36 7.63
CA GLY A 143 -16.28 -14.56 7.25
C GLY A 143 -15.80 -15.21 5.96
N TYR A 144 -14.61 -14.87 5.47
CA TYR A 144 -13.97 -15.56 4.37
C TYR A 144 -13.33 -16.86 4.84
N GLN A 145 -13.12 -17.81 3.93
CA GLN A 145 -12.44 -19.08 4.25
C GLN A 145 -10.96 -18.91 4.61
N ASN A 146 -10.40 -17.73 4.33
CA ASN A 146 -9.04 -17.34 4.63
C ASN A 146 -9.00 -16.44 5.88
N GLY A 147 -8.47 -16.94 6.99
CA GLY A 147 -8.37 -16.21 8.27
C GLY A 147 -7.40 -15.01 8.21
N HIS A 148 -6.55 -14.91 7.19
CA HIS A 148 -5.69 -13.75 6.97
C HIS A 148 -6.46 -12.50 6.48
N GLU A 149 -7.74 -12.63 6.17
CA GLU A 149 -8.61 -11.52 5.76
C GLU A 149 -9.32 -10.82 6.94
N ASP A 150 -9.14 -11.30 8.17
CA ASP A 150 -9.72 -10.67 9.35
C ASP A 150 -9.01 -9.35 9.68
N HIS A 151 -9.76 -8.29 10.03
CA HIS A 151 -9.19 -7.03 10.45
C HIS A 151 -8.93 -7.05 11.96
N VAL A 152 -7.67 -7.09 12.33
CA VAL A 152 -7.21 -7.18 13.73
C VAL A 152 -6.68 -5.86 14.27
N SER A 153 -6.39 -4.88 13.40
CA SER A 153 -5.97 -3.55 13.81
C SER A 153 -6.74 -2.44 13.08
N SER A 154 -6.90 -1.31 13.75
CA SER A 154 -7.52 -0.10 13.19
C SER A 154 -6.50 1.01 13.05
N TRP A 155 -6.72 1.94 12.12
CA TRP A 155 -5.81 3.01 11.79
C TRP A 155 -6.50 4.36 11.71
N GLU A 156 -5.78 5.40 12.14
CA GLU A 156 -6.21 6.78 12.01
C GLU A 156 -5.17 7.61 11.24
N ILE A 157 -5.60 8.72 10.63
CA ILE A 157 -4.76 9.58 9.79
C ILE A 157 -3.50 10.05 10.54
N HIS A 158 -3.64 10.44 11.81
CA HIS A 158 -2.52 10.95 12.60
C HIS A 158 -1.42 9.90 12.85
N GLU A 159 -1.78 8.61 12.90
CA GLU A 159 -0.82 7.53 13.08
C GLU A 159 0.04 7.35 11.83
N LEU A 160 -0.57 7.39 10.63
CA LEU A 160 0.17 7.34 9.36
C LEU A 160 1.05 8.60 9.22
N GLN A 161 0.57 9.76 9.64
CA GLN A 161 1.36 10.99 9.68
C GLN A 161 2.57 10.86 10.60
N ALA A 162 2.41 10.28 11.78
CA ALA A 162 3.51 10.02 12.72
C ALA A 162 4.55 9.05 12.16
N LEU A 163 4.14 8.13 11.27
CA LEU A 163 5.03 7.23 10.52
C LEU A 163 5.71 7.88 9.31
N GLY A 164 5.50 9.19 9.10
CA GLY A 164 6.20 9.96 8.08
C GLY A 164 5.51 10.03 6.72
N PHE A 165 4.26 9.60 6.60
CA PHE A 165 3.50 9.82 5.37
C PHE A 165 3.27 11.32 5.14
N THR A 166 3.47 11.76 3.91
CA THR A 166 3.49 13.19 3.54
C THR A 166 2.30 13.62 2.69
N TYR A 167 1.64 12.68 2.02
CA TYR A 167 0.45 12.93 1.21
C TYR A 167 -0.64 11.94 1.54
N TYR A 168 -1.90 12.34 1.31
CA TYR A 168 -3.06 11.47 1.51
C TYR A 168 -4.24 11.85 0.64
N ASN A 169 -5.13 10.88 0.45
CA ASN A 169 -6.50 11.04 -0.02
C ASN A 169 -7.44 10.20 0.85
N ILE A 170 -8.65 10.66 1.10
CA ILE A 170 -9.66 9.92 1.85
C ILE A 170 -10.88 9.72 0.97
N THR A 171 -11.28 8.49 0.81
CA THR A 171 -12.50 8.09 0.12
C THR A 171 -13.50 7.56 1.12
N VAL A 172 -14.76 7.92 0.95
CA VAL A 172 -15.88 7.42 1.76
C VAL A 172 -16.54 6.29 0.99
N ASP A 173 -16.82 5.17 1.67
CA ASP A 173 -17.55 4.06 1.08
C ASP A 173 -18.97 4.51 0.67
N PRO A 174 -19.35 4.42 -0.62
CA PRO A 174 -20.69 4.84 -1.07
C PRO A 174 -21.82 4.05 -0.40
N ALA A 175 -21.59 2.79 -0.06
CA ALA A 175 -22.57 1.92 0.57
C ALA A 175 -22.69 2.16 2.09
N ASN A 176 -21.64 2.68 2.72
CA ASN A 176 -21.64 3.02 4.14
C ASN A 176 -20.80 4.27 4.41
N LYS A 177 -21.46 5.41 4.55
CA LYS A 177 -20.82 6.73 4.73
C LYS A 177 -19.97 6.88 5.99
N THR A 178 -20.08 5.96 6.96
CA THR A 178 -19.19 5.94 8.14
C THR A 178 -17.84 5.30 7.84
N ARG A 179 -17.77 4.47 6.81
CA ARG A 179 -16.55 3.77 6.42
C ARG A 179 -15.69 4.64 5.52
N ARG A 180 -14.46 4.85 5.96
CA ARG A 180 -13.45 5.64 5.25
C ARG A 180 -12.29 4.74 4.85
N ILE A 181 -11.72 5.03 3.68
CA ILE A 181 -10.52 4.38 3.18
C ILE A 181 -9.51 5.48 2.92
N GLY A 182 -8.36 5.36 3.55
CA GLY A 182 -7.24 6.27 3.36
C GLY A 182 -6.26 5.74 2.32
N PHE A 183 -5.77 6.62 1.49
CA PHE A 183 -4.66 6.37 0.58
C PHE A 183 -3.53 7.30 0.99
N PHE A 184 -2.39 6.75 1.37
CA PHE A 184 -1.28 7.49 1.95
C PHE A 184 -0.01 7.28 1.15
N VAL A 185 0.79 8.33 1.00
CA VAL A 185 2.08 8.28 0.30
C VAL A 185 3.16 8.84 1.22
N HIS A 186 4.16 8.01 1.53
CA HIS A 186 5.44 8.44 2.08
C HIS A 186 6.42 8.63 0.93
N THR A 187 6.96 9.82 0.75
CA THR A 187 7.94 10.13 -0.29
C THR A 187 8.75 11.36 0.07
N ARG A 188 9.99 11.41 -0.45
CA ARG A 188 10.83 12.61 -0.42
C ARG A 188 10.67 13.47 -1.68
N HIS A 189 10.01 12.94 -2.70
CA HIS A 189 9.71 13.67 -3.94
C HIS A 189 8.49 14.57 -3.74
N GLU A 190 8.52 15.74 -4.38
CA GLU A 190 7.33 16.56 -4.43
C GLU A 190 6.33 15.97 -5.45
N LEU A 191 5.12 15.70 -4.97
CA LEU A 191 4.03 15.17 -5.79
C LEU A 191 2.95 16.23 -5.96
N THR A 192 2.66 16.57 -7.22
CA THR A 192 1.49 17.38 -7.60
C THR A 192 0.57 16.45 -8.41
N ILE A 193 -0.42 15.87 -7.74
CA ILE A 193 -1.33 14.87 -8.30
C ILE A 193 -2.75 15.24 -7.87
N ALA A 194 -3.69 15.20 -8.79
CA ALA A 194 -5.09 15.48 -8.51
C ALA A 194 -5.62 14.55 -7.40
N GLY A 195 -6.33 15.15 -6.44
CA GLY A 195 -6.90 14.40 -5.31
C GLY A 195 -5.94 14.11 -4.15
N LEU A 196 -4.60 14.24 -4.32
CA LEU A 196 -3.67 14.13 -3.20
C LEU A 196 -3.57 15.45 -2.43
N LYS A 197 -3.69 15.36 -1.12
CA LYS A 197 -3.49 16.48 -0.18
C LYS A 197 -2.18 16.25 0.56
N ARG A 198 -1.43 17.32 0.79
CA ARG A 198 -0.24 17.28 1.63
C ARG A 198 -0.63 17.20 3.11
N LEU A 199 -0.03 16.29 3.86
CA LEU A 199 -0.13 16.24 5.32
C LEU A 199 0.80 17.33 5.88
N ASP A 200 0.22 18.45 6.29
CA ASP A 200 0.98 19.57 6.83
C ASP A 200 1.46 19.27 8.26
N ARG A 201 2.77 19.42 8.51
CA ARG A 201 3.36 19.23 9.85
C ARG A 201 2.74 20.17 10.89
N GLY A 202 2.16 21.29 10.46
CA GLY A 202 1.47 22.24 11.32
C GLY A 202 0.12 21.77 11.90
N TRP A 203 -0.47 20.71 11.35
CA TRP A 203 -1.73 20.18 11.85
C TRP A 203 -1.58 19.47 13.22
N LEU A 204 -0.48 18.74 13.44
CA LEU A 204 -0.16 18.15 14.74
C LEU A 204 -0.02 19.20 15.83
N ALA A 205 0.64 20.31 15.54
CA ALA A 205 0.77 21.43 16.49
C ALA A 205 -0.58 22.08 16.82
N ARG A 206 -1.53 22.08 15.90
CA ARG A 206 -2.89 22.62 16.11
C ARG A 206 -3.83 21.61 16.79
N ALA A 207 -3.67 20.32 16.55
CA ALA A 207 -4.49 19.27 17.15
C ALA A 207 -4.07 18.93 18.59
N PHE A 208 -2.80 19.15 18.95
CA PHE A 208 -2.22 18.82 20.26
C PHE A 208 -1.67 20.05 21.00
N GLY A 209 -1.94 21.26 20.52
CA GLY A 209 -1.43 22.53 21.06
C GLY A 209 -1.95 22.96 22.42
N SER A 210 -2.56 22.07 23.22
CA SER A 210 -3.02 22.36 24.57
C SER A 210 -2.70 21.29 25.62
N LEU A 211 -1.87 20.29 25.31
CA LEU A 211 -1.35 19.39 26.34
C LEU A 211 0.00 19.90 26.87
N THR A 212 -0.07 20.88 27.74
CA THR A 212 1.05 21.24 28.63
C THR A 212 1.16 20.12 29.67
N ILE A 213 2.08 19.20 29.51
CA ILE A 213 2.50 18.30 30.57
C ILE A 213 3.19 19.18 31.63
N ARG A 214 2.50 19.48 32.74
CA ARG A 214 3.17 19.96 33.93
C ARG A 214 3.88 18.76 34.58
N VAL A 215 5.19 18.82 34.65
CA VAL A 215 6.04 18.00 35.51
C VAL A 215 5.81 18.35 36.95
#